data_6c3ad88ab54f21456ff427b7273aa446
#
_entry.id   6c3ad88ab54f21456ff427b7273aa446
#
_cell.length_a   1.000
_cell.length_b   1.000
_cell.length_c   1.000
_cell.angle_alpha   90.00
_cell.angle_beta   90.00
_cell.angle_gamma   90.00
#
_symmetry.space_group_name_H-M   'P 1'
#
loop_
_entity.id
_entity.type
_entity.pdbx_description
1 polymer ?
#
loop_
_entity_poly.entity_id
_entity_poly.type
_entity_poly.pdbx_seq_one_letter_code
_entity_poly.pdbx_strand_id
1 'polypeptide(L)'
;MAVPKPAPSAQSAKPAPDSTRRSEKSRRAIYDAALALVVEVGYPKTTIEGIAARAGVGKQTIYRWWSSKADVLMEAFLDLGEQSLREAGPEPYAFPDTGDLAADVKFVLRATVDQLRDPRFEAPSRALAAEGVVNEQLGRELVAKLMQPSLDLYIGRLRAAQDAGQVRPEVDPRIALEFFISPLAQRWLQHTGPISYEYTDTLVDYALQGLAPR
;
A
#
# COMPACT_ATOMS: atom_id res chain seq x y z
N MET A 1 -0.59 69.16 -38.09
CA MET A 1 0.06 68.19 -37.20
C MET A 1 -1.05 67.41 -36.52
N ALA A 2 -1.27 66.14 -36.89
CA ALA A 2 -2.29 65.28 -36.32
C ALA A 2 -1.64 64.38 -35.26
N VAL A 3 -2.22 64.42 -34.05
CA VAL A 3 -1.77 63.62 -32.91
C VAL A 3 -2.29 62.16 -33.08
N PRO A 4 -1.44 61.10 -32.96
CA PRO A 4 -1.91 59.73 -33.09
C PRO A 4 -2.65 59.28 -31.82
N LYS A 5 -3.75 58.57 -32.07
CA LYS A 5 -4.62 57.96 -31.06
C LYS A 5 -3.91 56.77 -30.38
N PRO A 6 -3.96 56.63 -29.05
CA PRO A 6 -3.31 55.49 -28.39
C PRO A 6 -4.01 54.18 -28.71
N ALA A 7 -3.22 53.11 -28.91
CA ALA A 7 -3.68 51.73 -29.14
C ALA A 7 -4.37 51.14 -27.90
N PRO A 8 -5.34 50.22 -28.07
CA PRO A 8 -6.03 49.60 -26.93
C PRO A 8 -5.07 48.66 -26.16
N SER A 9 -5.06 48.84 -24.84
CA SER A 9 -4.31 48.00 -23.88
C SER A 9 -4.69 46.53 -24.02
N ALA A 10 -3.68 45.67 -24.21
CA ALA A 10 -3.82 44.25 -24.21
C ALA A 10 -4.39 43.78 -22.86
N GLN A 11 -5.61 43.24 -22.87
CA GLN A 11 -6.19 42.55 -21.74
C GLN A 11 -5.36 41.30 -21.49
N SER A 12 -4.74 41.22 -20.32
CA SER A 12 -4.04 40.05 -19.80
C SER A 12 -5.02 38.86 -19.77
N ALA A 13 -4.82 37.88 -20.66
CA ALA A 13 -5.55 36.64 -20.66
C ALA A 13 -5.28 35.88 -19.34
N LYS A 14 -6.33 35.58 -18.58
CA LYS A 14 -6.22 34.68 -17.41
C LYS A 14 -5.56 33.37 -17.87
N PRO A 15 -4.55 32.85 -17.16
CA PRO A 15 -3.93 31.59 -17.53
C PRO A 15 -5.01 30.49 -17.55
N ALA A 16 -5.01 29.68 -18.59
CA ALA A 16 -5.90 28.56 -18.73
C ALA A 16 -5.75 27.64 -17.49
N PRO A 17 -6.85 27.12 -16.93
CA PRO A 17 -6.77 26.25 -15.76
C PRO A 17 -5.89 25.05 -16.10
N ASP A 18 -4.85 24.82 -15.31
CA ASP A 18 -3.95 23.67 -15.43
C ASP A 18 -4.74 22.37 -15.36
N SER A 19 -4.89 21.71 -16.51
CA SER A 19 -5.66 20.47 -16.67
C SER A 19 -5.07 19.34 -15.83
N THR A 20 -3.74 19.32 -15.66
CA THR A 20 -3.00 18.34 -14.87
C THR A 20 -3.37 18.45 -13.39
N ARG A 21 -3.35 19.67 -12.83
CA ARG A 21 -3.69 19.93 -11.43
C ARG A 21 -5.15 19.61 -11.12
N ARG A 22 -6.07 19.84 -12.05
CA ARG A 22 -7.49 19.47 -11.90
C ARG A 22 -7.65 17.95 -11.92
N SER A 23 -6.90 17.29 -12.77
CA SER A 23 -6.87 15.83 -12.89
C SER A 23 -6.38 15.17 -11.60
N GLU A 24 -5.26 15.63 -11.03
CA GLU A 24 -4.73 15.14 -9.76
C GLU A 24 -5.69 15.35 -8.58
N LYS A 25 -6.30 16.51 -8.49
CA LYS A 25 -7.32 16.80 -7.46
C LYS A 25 -8.51 15.85 -7.56
N SER A 26 -8.99 15.57 -8.77
CA SER A 26 -10.11 14.66 -8.99
C SER A 26 -9.71 13.22 -8.65
N ARG A 27 -8.50 12.80 -8.99
CA ARG A 27 -7.94 11.49 -8.68
C ARG A 27 -7.86 11.25 -7.18
N ARG A 28 -7.32 12.23 -6.43
CA ARG A 28 -7.28 12.20 -4.97
C ARG A 28 -8.67 12.06 -4.36
N ALA A 29 -9.64 12.89 -4.78
CA ALA A 29 -11.00 12.83 -4.28
C ALA A 29 -11.67 11.47 -4.55
N ILE A 30 -11.35 10.81 -5.67
CA ILE A 30 -11.83 9.46 -6.01
C ILE A 30 -11.22 8.42 -5.07
N TYR A 31 -9.92 8.49 -4.77
CA TYR A 31 -9.25 7.59 -3.85
C TYR A 31 -9.82 7.69 -2.43
N ASP A 32 -9.90 8.92 -1.91
CA ASP A 32 -10.45 9.18 -0.58
C ASP A 32 -11.90 8.66 -0.46
N ALA A 33 -12.71 8.90 -1.49
CA ALA A 33 -14.09 8.42 -1.54
C ALA A 33 -14.17 6.88 -1.58
N ALA A 34 -13.29 6.22 -2.35
CA ALA A 34 -13.28 4.77 -2.47
C ALA A 34 -12.86 4.09 -1.16
N LEU A 35 -11.78 4.56 -0.52
CA LEU A 35 -11.31 4.04 0.76
C LEU A 35 -12.34 4.26 1.87
N ALA A 36 -12.96 5.44 1.94
CA ALA A 36 -14.01 5.71 2.92
C ALA A 36 -15.23 4.82 2.72
N LEU A 37 -15.69 4.63 1.48
CA LEU A 37 -16.85 3.77 1.22
C LEU A 37 -16.59 2.31 1.56
N VAL A 38 -15.40 1.78 1.26
CA VAL A 38 -15.10 0.38 1.57
C VAL A 38 -15.12 0.13 3.09
N VAL A 39 -14.74 1.11 3.88
CA VAL A 39 -14.82 1.04 5.35
C VAL A 39 -16.27 1.14 5.83
N GLU A 40 -17.05 2.07 5.28
CA GLU A 40 -18.43 2.35 5.75
C GLU A 40 -19.43 1.26 5.39
N VAL A 41 -19.36 0.72 4.15
CA VAL A 41 -20.37 -0.20 3.63
C VAL A 41 -19.84 -1.56 3.19
N GLY A 42 -18.53 -1.77 3.27
CA GLY A 42 -17.83 -2.97 2.79
C GLY A 42 -17.62 -2.99 1.28
N TYR A 43 -16.68 -3.82 0.82
CA TYR A 43 -16.36 -3.95 -0.60
C TYR A 43 -17.58 -4.35 -1.47
N PRO A 44 -18.44 -5.33 -1.08
CA PRO A 44 -19.57 -5.73 -1.93
C PRO A 44 -20.53 -4.58 -2.24
N LYS A 45 -20.80 -3.70 -1.28
CA LYS A 45 -21.72 -2.57 -1.42
C LYS A 45 -21.05 -1.30 -1.97
N THR A 46 -19.75 -1.25 -2.07
CA THR A 46 -19.03 -0.16 -2.73
C THR A 46 -19.27 -0.24 -4.24
N THR A 47 -19.72 0.87 -4.85
CA THR A 47 -20.02 0.95 -6.29
C THR A 47 -19.30 2.14 -6.92
N ILE A 48 -19.07 2.08 -8.24
CA ILE A 48 -18.49 3.21 -8.99
C ILE A 48 -19.39 4.45 -8.88
N GLU A 49 -20.72 4.26 -8.90
CA GLU A 49 -21.69 5.34 -8.71
C GLU A 49 -21.57 6.00 -7.35
N GLY A 50 -21.41 5.19 -6.29
CA GLY A 50 -21.19 5.68 -4.92
C GLY A 50 -19.91 6.44 -4.79
N ILE A 51 -18.81 5.92 -5.36
CA ILE A 51 -17.50 6.59 -5.39
C ILE A 51 -17.59 7.92 -6.12
N ALA A 52 -18.21 7.94 -7.32
CA ALA A 52 -18.38 9.15 -8.12
C ALA A 52 -19.19 10.23 -7.41
N ALA A 53 -20.33 9.85 -6.80
CA ALA A 53 -21.17 10.75 -6.04
C ALA A 53 -20.44 11.38 -4.87
N ARG A 54 -19.71 10.58 -4.09
CA ARG A 54 -18.92 11.04 -2.93
C ARG A 54 -17.74 11.92 -3.33
N ALA A 55 -17.05 11.57 -4.42
CA ALA A 55 -15.93 12.35 -4.95
C ALA A 55 -16.35 13.64 -5.67
N GLY A 56 -17.65 13.85 -5.91
CA GLY A 56 -18.18 14.99 -6.66
C GLY A 56 -17.76 14.99 -8.14
N VAL A 57 -17.65 13.80 -8.75
CA VAL A 57 -17.28 13.62 -10.16
C VAL A 57 -18.32 12.80 -10.92
N GLY A 58 -18.33 12.90 -12.24
CA GLY A 58 -19.14 12.02 -13.07
C GLY A 58 -18.52 10.61 -13.16
N LYS A 59 -19.35 9.54 -13.19
CA LYS A 59 -18.88 8.17 -13.36
C LYS A 59 -18.02 7.96 -14.61
N GLN A 60 -18.27 8.72 -15.68
CA GLN A 60 -17.43 8.71 -16.88
C GLN A 60 -15.98 9.14 -16.60
N THR A 61 -15.77 10.02 -15.60
CA THR A 61 -14.44 10.43 -15.16
C THR A 61 -13.69 9.26 -14.55
N ILE A 62 -14.37 8.39 -13.79
CA ILE A 62 -13.77 7.19 -13.20
C ILE A 62 -13.47 6.18 -14.30
N TYR A 63 -14.45 5.82 -15.13
CA TYR A 63 -14.28 4.83 -16.21
C TYR A 63 -13.24 5.19 -17.26
N ARG A 64 -12.88 6.46 -17.38
CA ARG A 64 -11.76 6.89 -18.24
C ARG A 64 -10.40 6.36 -17.76
N TRP A 65 -10.27 6.06 -16.46
CA TRP A 65 -9.00 5.73 -15.83
C TRP A 65 -8.99 4.30 -15.26
N TRP A 66 -10.13 3.81 -14.80
CA TRP A 66 -10.25 2.51 -14.15
C TRP A 66 -11.41 1.73 -14.73
N SER A 67 -11.19 0.44 -14.97
CA SER A 67 -12.21 -0.46 -15.52
C SER A 67 -13.17 -0.98 -14.46
N SER A 68 -12.75 -0.99 -13.20
CA SER A 68 -13.50 -1.56 -12.08
C SER A 68 -13.28 -0.80 -10.76
N LYS A 69 -14.16 -1.05 -9.78
CA LYS A 69 -13.95 -0.56 -8.41
C LYS A 69 -12.71 -1.18 -7.75
N ALA A 70 -12.33 -2.40 -8.14
CA ALA A 70 -11.12 -3.04 -7.67
C ALA A 70 -9.88 -2.24 -8.10
N ASP A 71 -9.81 -1.81 -9.37
CA ASP A 71 -8.70 -1.01 -9.87
C ASP A 71 -8.59 0.34 -9.14
N VAL A 72 -9.73 1.01 -8.87
CA VAL A 72 -9.75 2.26 -8.09
C VAL A 72 -9.17 2.03 -6.69
N LEU A 73 -9.62 0.99 -6.01
CA LEU A 73 -9.18 0.68 -4.64
C LEU A 73 -7.70 0.28 -4.60
N MET A 74 -7.23 -0.53 -5.56
CA MET A 74 -5.82 -0.91 -5.66
C MET A 74 -4.92 0.31 -5.80
N GLU A 75 -5.24 1.22 -6.74
CA GLU A 75 -4.45 2.45 -6.90
C GLU A 75 -4.56 3.38 -5.69
N ALA A 76 -5.74 3.47 -5.06
CA ALA A 76 -5.91 4.25 -3.84
C ALA A 76 -5.01 3.73 -2.70
N PHE A 77 -4.85 2.41 -2.58
CA PHE A 77 -3.94 1.80 -1.62
C PHE A 77 -2.47 2.07 -1.93
N LEU A 78 -2.06 1.92 -3.19
CA LEU A 78 -0.70 2.22 -3.61
C LEU A 78 -0.36 3.68 -3.33
N ASP A 79 -1.26 4.60 -3.68
CA ASP A 79 -1.07 6.02 -3.42
C ASP A 79 -1.03 6.36 -1.92
N LEU A 80 -1.84 5.70 -1.09
CA LEU A 80 -1.78 5.83 0.36
C LEU A 80 -0.43 5.34 0.91
N GLY A 81 0.09 4.22 0.40
CA GLY A 81 1.42 3.71 0.70
C GLY A 81 2.51 4.70 0.34
N GLU A 82 2.50 5.22 -0.89
CA GLU A 82 3.47 6.22 -1.33
C GLU A 82 3.43 7.53 -0.51
N GLN A 83 2.25 7.93 -0.03
CA GLN A 83 2.15 9.09 0.87
C GLN A 83 2.82 8.82 2.20
N SER A 84 2.55 7.67 2.81
CA SER A 84 3.19 7.30 4.07
C SER A 84 4.71 7.21 3.94
N LEU A 85 5.20 6.71 2.79
CA LEU A 85 6.62 6.70 2.47
C LEU A 85 7.21 8.12 2.42
N ARG A 86 6.52 9.04 1.74
CA ARG A 86 6.93 10.44 1.66
C ARG A 86 6.92 11.15 3.02
N GLU A 87 5.95 10.81 3.88
CA GLU A 87 5.84 11.34 5.24
C GLU A 87 6.95 10.81 6.17
N ALA A 88 7.37 9.56 5.97
CA ALA A 88 8.43 8.91 6.75
C ALA A 88 9.85 9.43 6.46
N GLY A 89 10.04 10.14 5.33
CA GLY A 89 11.33 10.76 4.97
C GLY A 89 12.03 10.12 3.77
N PRO A 90 13.23 10.61 3.42
CA PRO A 90 13.92 10.28 2.16
C PRO A 90 14.61 8.92 2.13
N GLU A 91 14.66 8.17 3.23
CA GLU A 91 15.25 6.83 3.22
C GLU A 91 14.36 5.89 2.39
N PRO A 92 14.88 5.30 1.32
CA PRO A 92 14.11 4.35 0.54
C PRO A 92 13.78 3.13 1.41
N TYR A 93 12.56 2.61 1.25
CA TYR A 93 12.15 1.31 1.82
C TYR A 93 12.93 0.17 1.12
N ALA A 94 14.24 0.19 1.29
CA ALA A 94 15.05 -0.98 1.03
C ALA A 94 14.94 -1.89 2.25
N PHE A 95 14.76 -3.17 2.03
CA PHE A 95 14.93 -4.13 3.12
C PHE A 95 16.38 -4.01 3.59
N PRO A 96 16.67 -3.73 4.88
CA PRO A 96 18.03 -3.55 5.33
C PRO A 96 18.83 -4.84 5.14
N ASP A 97 20.11 -4.71 4.86
CA ASP A 97 21.09 -5.79 4.86
C ASP A 97 22.32 -5.35 5.69
N THR A 98 22.14 -5.42 7.01
CA THR A 98 23.19 -5.00 7.97
C THR A 98 24.19 -6.11 8.27
N GLY A 99 23.96 -7.32 7.73
CA GLY A 99 24.70 -8.52 8.12
C GLY A 99 24.09 -9.24 9.33
N ASP A 100 23.04 -8.70 9.94
CA ASP A 100 22.23 -9.32 11.00
C ASP A 100 20.81 -9.53 10.53
N LEU A 101 20.51 -10.75 10.05
CA LEU A 101 19.19 -11.10 9.55
C LEU A 101 18.09 -10.89 10.58
N ALA A 102 18.34 -11.19 11.86
CA ALA A 102 17.35 -11.03 12.91
C ALA A 102 16.99 -9.54 13.10
N ALA A 103 17.98 -8.67 13.17
CA ALA A 103 17.78 -7.23 13.30
C ALA A 103 17.01 -6.67 12.08
N ASP A 104 17.40 -7.09 10.87
CA ASP A 104 16.80 -6.64 9.62
C ASP A 104 15.32 -7.02 9.51
N VAL A 105 14.99 -8.29 9.79
CA VAL A 105 13.60 -8.78 9.74
C VAL A 105 12.76 -8.14 10.85
N LYS A 106 13.29 -8.00 12.08
CA LYS A 106 12.61 -7.30 13.18
C LYS A 106 12.27 -5.86 12.81
N PHE A 107 13.23 -5.15 12.19
CA PHE A 107 13.02 -3.77 11.75
C PHE A 107 11.82 -3.66 10.79
N VAL A 108 11.78 -4.51 9.77
CA VAL A 108 10.69 -4.47 8.75
C VAL A 108 9.35 -4.91 9.34
N LEU A 109 9.32 -5.93 10.22
CA LEU A 109 8.07 -6.35 10.87
C LEU A 109 7.53 -5.30 11.85
N ARG A 110 8.38 -4.55 12.53
CA ARG A 110 7.96 -3.41 13.38
C ARG A 110 7.32 -2.32 12.53
N ALA A 111 7.93 -1.96 11.39
CA ALA A 111 7.33 -1.02 10.43
C ALA A 111 5.97 -1.52 9.90
N THR A 112 5.85 -2.84 9.66
CA THR A 112 4.57 -3.47 9.28
C THR A 112 3.53 -3.35 10.40
N VAL A 113 3.91 -3.52 11.67
CA VAL A 113 3.03 -3.32 12.82
C VAL A 113 2.53 -1.87 12.88
N ASP A 114 3.42 -0.89 12.66
CA ASP A 114 3.04 0.53 12.65
C ASP A 114 2.05 0.82 11.54
N GLN A 115 2.31 0.32 10.33
CA GLN A 115 1.38 0.46 9.21
C GLN A 115 0.02 -0.18 9.50
N LEU A 116 -0.01 -1.41 10.03
CA LEU A 116 -1.26 -2.12 10.35
C LEU A 116 -2.03 -1.49 11.52
N ARG A 117 -1.40 -0.61 12.31
CA ARG A 117 -2.02 0.16 13.39
C ARG A 117 -2.47 1.55 12.96
N ASP A 118 -1.99 2.06 11.82
CA ASP A 118 -2.41 3.35 11.29
C ASP A 118 -3.87 3.25 10.85
N PRO A 119 -4.80 4.06 11.43
CA PRO A 119 -6.22 4.02 11.08
C PRO A 119 -6.51 4.24 9.60
N ARG A 120 -5.62 4.94 8.88
CA ARG A 120 -5.74 5.17 7.43
C ARG A 120 -5.58 3.87 6.64
N PHE A 121 -4.76 2.93 7.14
CA PHE A 121 -4.51 1.62 6.52
C PHE A 121 -5.34 0.50 7.13
N GLU A 122 -5.50 0.49 8.44
CA GLU A 122 -6.07 -0.63 9.20
C GLU A 122 -7.45 -1.02 8.69
N ALA A 123 -8.40 -0.09 8.71
CA ALA A 123 -9.78 -0.39 8.38
C ALA A 123 -9.99 -0.73 6.88
N PRO A 124 -9.45 0.04 5.90
CA PRO A 124 -9.56 -0.32 4.49
C PRO A 124 -8.83 -1.63 4.15
N SER A 125 -7.63 -1.87 4.70
CA SER A 125 -6.85 -3.10 4.45
C SER A 125 -7.60 -4.32 4.95
N ARG A 126 -8.19 -4.23 6.13
CA ARG A 126 -8.98 -5.32 6.72
C ARG A 126 -10.23 -5.63 5.89
N ALA A 127 -10.95 -4.61 5.45
CA ALA A 127 -12.13 -4.78 4.61
C ALA A 127 -11.80 -5.47 3.28
N LEU A 128 -10.69 -5.09 2.65
CA LEU A 128 -10.23 -5.72 1.42
C LEU A 128 -9.67 -7.13 1.63
N ALA A 129 -8.90 -7.34 2.69
CA ALA A 129 -8.37 -8.67 3.01
C ALA A 129 -9.51 -9.67 3.31
N ALA A 130 -10.53 -9.24 4.08
CA ALA A 130 -11.70 -10.07 4.36
C ALA A 130 -12.48 -10.41 3.06
N GLU A 131 -12.68 -9.45 2.17
CA GLU A 131 -13.32 -9.71 0.88
C GLU A 131 -12.45 -10.61 -0.01
N GLY A 132 -11.13 -10.44 0.00
CA GLY A 132 -10.20 -11.27 -0.77
C GLY A 132 -10.21 -12.75 -0.39
N VAL A 133 -10.66 -13.09 0.84
CA VAL A 133 -10.86 -14.48 1.27
C VAL A 133 -12.03 -15.14 0.54
N VAL A 134 -13.11 -14.41 0.27
CA VAL A 134 -14.31 -14.94 -0.38
C VAL A 134 -14.36 -14.67 -1.88
N ASN A 135 -13.70 -13.62 -2.34
CA ASN A 135 -13.57 -13.25 -3.73
C ASN A 135 -12.17 -13.59 -4.24
N GLU A 136 -12.05 -14.78 -4.80
CA GLU A 136 -10.76 -15.35 -5.23
C GLU A 136 -10.01 -14.46 -6.24
N GLN A 137 -10.74 -13.81 -7.18
CA GLN A 137 -10.12 -12.92 -8.14
C GLN A 137 -9.51 -11.69 -7.44
N LEU A 138 -10.28 -11.05 -6.57
CA LEU A 138 -9.79 -9.91 -5.79
C LEU A 138 -8.60 -10.32 -4.91
N GLY A 139 -8.67 -11.49 -4.26
CA GLY A 139 -7.57 -12.03 -3.46
C GLY A 139 -6.27 -12.17 -4.25
N ARG A 140 -6.34 -12.76 -5.46
CA ARG A 140 -5.18 -12.85 -6.35
C ARG A 140 -4.63 -11.48 -6.76
N GLU A 141 -5.52 -10.53 -7.07
CA GLU A 141 -5.09 -9.17 -7.43
C GLU A 141 -4.44 -8.43 -6.28
N LEU A 142 -4.98 -8.55 -5.05
CA LEU A 142 -4.39 -7.98 -3.83
C LEU A 142 -2.97 -8.52 -3.61
N VAL A 143 -2.81 -9.84 -3.70
CA VAL A 143 -1.49 -10.46 -3.56
C VAL A 143 -0.54 -9.95 -4.65
N ALA A 144 -0.93 -10.03 -5.92
CA ALA A 144 -0.04 -9.72 -7.04
C ALA A 144 0.37 -8.24 -7.09
N LYS A 145 -0.56 -7.31 -6.80
CA LYS A 145 -0.33 -5.87 -6.98
C LYS A 145 0.16 -5.17 -5.71
N LEU A 146 -0.30 -5.61 -4.52
CA LEU A 146 0.02 -4.93 -3.25
C LEU A 146 1.05 -5.67 -2.40
N MET A 147 0.97 -7.01 -2.33
CA MET A 147 1.81 -7.77 -1.42
C MET A 147 3.12 -8.26 -2.07
N GLN A 148 3.05 -8.77 -3.31
CA GLN A 148 4.18 -9.41 -3.95
C GLN A 148 5.45 -8.56 -4.03
N PRO A 149 5.41 -7.24 -4.32
CA PRO A 149 6.61 -6.42 -4.34
C PRO A 149 7.35 -6.40 -2.99
N SER A 150 6.61 -6.34 -1.88
CA SER A 150 7.21 -6.39 -0.54
C SER A 150 7.73 -7.79 -0.21
N LEU A 151 6.98 -8.84 -0.55
CA LEU A 151 7.39 -10.23 -0.33
C LEU A 151 8.69 -10.57 -1.07
N ASP A 152 8.89 -10.04 -2.28
CA ASP A 152 10.11 -10.25 -3.06
C ASP A 152 11.34 -9.63 -2.38
N LEU A 153 11.19 -8.54 -1.64
CA LEU A 153 12.28 -7.95 -0.84
C LEU A 153 12.69 -8.89 0.32
N TYR A 154 11.73 -9.49 1.03
CA TYR A 154 12.02 -10.49 2.06
C TYR A 154 12.76 -11.71 1.48
N ILE A 155 12.27 -12.21 0.32
CA ILE A 155 12.89 -13.36 -0.35
C ILE A 155 14.33 -13.03 -0.74
N GLY A 156 14.58 -11.83 -1.28
CA GLY A 156 15.91 -11.35 -1.61
C GLY A 156 16.83 -11.32 -0.41
N ARG A 157 16.38 -10.79 0.74
CA ARG A 157 17.15 -10.74 1.97
C ARG A 157 17.44 -12.13 2.55
N LEU A 158 16.47 -13.06 2.49
CA LEU A 158 16.68 -14.45 2.92
C LEU A 158 17.70 -15.18 2.04
N ARG A 159 17.73 -14.93 0.73
CA ARG A 159 18.76 -15.47 -0.16
C ARG A 159 20.15 -14.91 0.18
N ALA A 160 20.25 -13.61 0.39
CA ALA A 160 21.52 -13.02 0.85
C ALA A 160 22.00 -13.64 2.18
N ALA A 161 21.07 -13.94 3.09
CA ALA A 161 21.38 -14.63 4.35
C ALA A 161 21.82 -16.09 4.12
N GLN A 162 21.31 -16.79 3.11
CA GLN A 162 21.80 -18.11 2.72
C GLN A 162 23.24 -18.04 2.19
N ASP A 163 23.51 -17.07 1.31
CA ASP A 163 24.86 -16.86 0.75
C ASP A 163 25.87 -16.50 1.83
N ALA A 164 25.43 -15.78 2.89
CA ALA A 164 26.24 -15.45 4.07
C ALA A 164 26.31 -16.57 5.12
N GLY A 165 25.65 -17.72 4.91
CA GLY A 165 25.65 -18.85 5.84
C GLY A 165 24.81 -18.66 7.10
N GLN A 166 23.93 -17.65 7.15
CA GLN A 166 23.02 -17.40 8.29
C GLN A 166 21.76 -18.28 8.22
N VAL A 167 21.34 -18.67 7.02
CA VAL A 167 20.22 -19.57 6.77
C VAL A 167 20.73 -20.79 6.00
N ARG A 168 20.20 -21.95 6.31
CA ARG A 168 20.55 -23.20 5.63
C ARG A 168 20.21 -23.14 4.13
N PRO A 169 21.09 -23.61 3.25
CA PRO A 169 20.89 -23.49 1.80
C PRO A 169 19.70 -24.29 1.25
N GLU A 170 19.28 -25.35 1.97
CA GLU A 170 18.12 -26.17 1.59
C GLU A 170 16.76 -25.56 1.96
N VAL A 171 16.75 -24.45 2.72
CA VAL A 171 15.52 -23.76 3.10
C VAL A 171 14.96 -23.02 1.91
N ASP A 172 13.69 -23.28 1.57
CA ASP A 172 12.99 -22.45 0.57
C ASP A 172 12.67 -21.07 1.17
N PRO A 173 13.21 -19.96 0.62
CA PRO A 173 12.98 -18.62 1.15
C PRO A 173 11.50 -18.20 1.13
N ARG A 174 10.68 -18.73 0.21
CA ARG A 174 9.24 -18.44 0.16
C ARG A 174 8.52 -19.09 1.34
N ILE A 175 8.83 -20.34 1.63
CA ILE A 175 8.27 -21.04 2.79
C ILE A 175 8.77 -20.42 4.09
N ALA A 176 10.07 -20.08 4.16
CA ALA A 176 10.64 -19.41 5.33
C ALA A 176 9.95 -18.07 5.63
N LEU A 177 9.62 -17.29 4.61
CA LEU A 177 8.91 -16.04 4.74
C LEU A 177 7.53 -16.20 5.42
N GLU A 178 6.82 -17.31 5.16
CA GLU A 178 5.52 -17.58 5.76
C GLU A 178 5.58 -17.70 7.27
N PHE A 179 6.71 -18.15 7.86
CA PHE A 179 6.88 -18.20 9.31
C PHE A 179 6.91 -16.82 9.98
N PHE A 180 7.29 -15.78 9.25
CA PHE A 180 7.31 -14.41 9.75
C PHE A 180 5.97 -13.68 9.53
N ILE A 181 5.37 -13.85 8.35
CA ILE A 181 4.25 -13.04 7.90
C ILE A 181 2.90 -13.66 8.29
N SER A 182 2.72 -14.98 8.09
CA SER A 182 1.41 -15.60 8.27
C SER A 182 0.86 -15.50 9.68
N PRO A 183 1.65 -15.72 10.76
CA PRO A 183 1.12 -15.57 12.12
C PRO A 183 0.72 -14.14 12.45
N LEU A 184 1.48 -13.13 11.96
CA LEU A 184 1.14 -11.72 12.14
C LEU A 184 -0.15 -11.37 11.39
N ALA A 185 -0.25 -11.76 10.12
CA ALA A 185 -1.43 -11.50 9.29
C ALA A 185 -2.68 -12.16 9.86
N GLN A 186 -2.58 -13.42 10.30
CA GLN A 186 -3.68 -14.13 10.94
C GLN A 186 -4.12 -13.44 12.23
N ARG A 187 -3.18 -13.09 13.11
CA ARG A 187 -3.48 -12.40 14.36
C ARG A 187 -4.16 -11.06 14.12
N TRP A 188 -3.68 -10.30 13.16
CA TRP A 188 -4.27 -9.03 12.78
C TRP A 188 -5.68 -9.20 12.18
N LEU A 189 -5.86 -10.12 11.22
CA LEU A 189 -7.13 -10.31 10.51
C LEU A 189 -8.22 -10.88 11.43
N GLN A 190 -7.87 -11.86 12.28
CA GLN A 190 -8.82 -12.59 13.13
C GLN A 190 -8.94 -12.02 14.56
N HIS A 191 -8.22 -10.94 14.91
CA HIS A 191 -8.21 -10.35 16.25
C HIS A 191 -7.89 -11.34 17.39
N THR A 192 -7.04 -12.33 17.12
CA THR A 192 -6.69 -13.36 18.12
C THR A 192 -5.76 -12.83 19.23
N GLY A 193 -5.29 -11.61 19.12
CA GLY A 193 -4.50 -10.91 20.12
C GLY A 193 -3.91 -9.61 19.57
N PRO A 194 -3.28 -8.79 20.42
CA PRO A 194 -2.66 -7.55 19.98
C PRO A 194 -1.45 -7.85 19.08
N ILE A 195 -1.27 -7.06 18.02
CA ILE A 195 -0.02 -7.00 17.28
C ILE A 195 0.92 -6.02 17.97
N SER A 196 2.17 -6.40 18.24
CA SER A 196 3.16 -5.58 18.93
C SER A 196 4.57 -5.90 18.45
N TYR A 197 5.51 -5.01 18.72
CA TYR A 197 6.93 -5.26 18.45
C TYR A 197 7.45 -6.49 19.22
N GLU A 198 7.06 -6.64 20.47
CA GLU A 198 7.42 -7.81 21.27
C GLU A 198 6.94 -9.11 20.62
N TYR A 199 5.72 -9.12 20.11
CA TYR A 199 5.17 -10.27 19.41
C TYR A 199 5.94 -10.58 18.12
N THR A 200 6.21 -9.59 17.29
CA THR A 200 6.95 -9.79 16.04
C THR A 200 8.40 -10.18 16.27
N ASP A 201 9.05 -9.58 17.27
CA ASP A 201 10.42 -9.94 17.64
C ASP A 201 10.51 -11.39 18.09
N THR A 202 9.55 -11.85 18.91
CA THR A 202 9.47 -13.25 19.35
C THR A 202 9.24 -14.20 18.18
N LEU A 203 8.39 -13.83 17.21
CA LEU A 203 8.17 -14.62 15.99
C LEU A 203 9.49 -14.79 15.22
N VAL A 204 10.24 -13.70 15.04
CA VAL A 204 11.52 -13.73 14.35
C VAL A 204 12.51 -14.65 15.06
N ASP A 205 12.63 -14.51 16.37
CA ASP A 205 13.56 -15.33 17.16
C ASP A 205 13.22 -16.83 17.04
N TYR A 206 11.95 -17.21 17.15
CA TYR A 206 11.52 -18.60 17.01
C TYR A 206 11.70 -19.15 15.59
N ALA A 207 11.35 -18.35 14.58
CA ALA A 207 11.51 -18.77 13.20
C ALA A 207 12.99 -18.98 12.84
N LEU A 208 13.86 -18.03 13.22
CA LEU A 208 15.29 -18.13 12.92
C LEU A 208 15.98 -19.27 13.65
N GLN A 209 15.58 -19.64 14.88
CA GLN A 209 16.06 -20.85 15.55
C GLN A 209 15.82 -22.11 14.74
N GLY A 210 14.69 -22.19 14.02
CA GLY A 210 14.37 -23.29 13.12
C GLY A 210 15.11 -23.26 11.78
N LEU A 211 15.62 -22.11 11.36
CA LEU A 211 16.27 -21.89 10.06
C LEU A 211 17.79 -21.84 10.15
N ALA A 212 18.37 -21.62 11.36
CA ALA A 212 19.79 -21.54 11.57
C ALA A 212 20.51 -22.85 11.26
N PRO A 213 21.78 -22.79 10.81
CA PRO A 213 22.63 -23.97 10.67
C PRO A 213 22.74 -24.75 12.01
N ARG A 214 22.82 -26.09 11.91
CA ARG A 214 23.06 -26.96 13.07
C ARG A 214 24.53 -27.13 13.32
#